data_cd4536e39728785ba90493d002d45ca9
#
_entry.id   cd4536e39728785ba90493d002d45ca9
#
_cell.length_a   1.000
_cell.length_b   1.000
_cell.length_c   1.000
_cell.angle_alpha   90.00
_cell.angle_beta   90.00
_cell.angle_gamma   90.00
#
_symmetry.space_group_name_H-M   'P 1'
#
loop_
_entity.id
_entity.type
_entity.pdbx_description
1 polymer ?
#
loop_
_entity_poly.entity_id
_entity_poly.type
_entity_poly.pdbx_seq_one_letter_code
_entity_poly.pdbx_strand_id
1 'polypeptide(L)'
;MGSNDNMADNTNYTNHTIKIGTRKSRLAMAQTSLVAERIKALFPQVKIEIIPFTTKGDRTLDKPLEVIGGKGVFVGEIETALKACEIDMAVHSAKDLPVDLAEGTAVCGVLERGDYRDMLITKKGRSIAKDESFLAGTGSKRRRENLLKLYPNVRFGNIRGNVDTRLGKLANGDFDGIILCAAGIERLGLSMADYEVKKFTADEFIPAPCQAIIAVQCRIESFAAEVANAISHKPTMESFEAEREVVKLLGADCTVPVGAFCSIENGRAKLIISDGKGRYASGECAKGEHIRLAGELVKKL
;
A
#
# COMPACT_ATOMS: atom_id res chain seq x y z
N MET A 1 -41.48 1.85 0.24
CA MET A 1 -41.62 0.73 1.19
C MET A 1 -40.89 -0.45 0.61
N GLY A 2 -39.90 -0.99 1.31
CA GLY A 2 -39.18 -2.17 0.92
C GLY A 2 -37.66 -2.00 1.13
N SER A 3 -37.23 -1.70 2.36
CA SER A 3 -35.85 -1.85 2.81
C SER A 3 -35.57 -3.35 2.97
N ASN A 4 -34.84 -3.94 2.04
CA ASN A 4 -34.22 -5.24 2.26
C ASN A 4 -32.86 -5.02 2.95
N ASP A 5 -32.89 -4.86 4.25
CA ASP A 5 -31.78 -5.14 5.14
C ASP A 5 -31.55 -6.64 5.18
N ASN A 6 -30.71 -7.17 4.30
CA ASN A 6 -30.08 -8.48 4.50
C ASN A 6 -29.00 -8.32 5.60
N MET A 7 -29.43 -8.21 6.85
CA MET A 7 -28.58 -8.57 7.98
C MET A 7 -28.35 -10.09 7.87
N ALA A 8 -27.14 -10.47 7.45
CA ALA A 8 -26.70 -11.85 7.55
C ALA A 8 -26.93 -12.33 8.99
N ASP A 9 -27.57 -13.48 9.10
CA ASP A 9 -27.94 -14.10 10.37
C ASP A 9 -26.68 -14.31 11.22
N ASN A 10 -26.50 -13.45 12.22
CA ASN A 10 -25.28 -13.33 13.04
C ASN A 10 -25.09 -14.52 14.01
N THR A 11 -25.96 -15.55 13.94
CA THR A 11 -25.97 -16.67 14.89
C THR A 11 -24.93 -17.76 14.60
N ASN A 12 -24.33 -17.80 13.41
CA ASN A 12 -23.39 -18.88 13.00
C ASN A 12 -21.92 -18.63 13.36
N TYR A 13 -21.55 -17.49 13.93
CA TYR A 13 -20.13 -17.11 14.10
C TYR A 13 -19.62 -17.20 15.55
N THR A 14 -20.39 -17.78 16.45
CA THR A 14 -20.02 -17.98 17.86
C THR A 14 -18.88 -18.98 17.99
N ASN A 15 -17.79 -18.55 18.68
CA ASN A 15 -16.59 -19.33 18.99
C ASN A 15 -15.53 -19.49 17.86
N HIS A 16 -15.63 -18.78 16.74
CA HIS A 16 -14.54 -18.80 15.77
C HIS A 16 -13.36 -17.92 16.23
N THR A 17 -12.15 -18.44 16.08
CA THR A 17 -10.92 -17.68 16.22
C THR A 17 -10.33 -17.45 14.84
N ILE A 18 -10.05 -16.20 14.48
CA ILE A 18 -9.32 -15.84 13.26
C ILE A 18 -7.89 -15.50 13.63
N LYS A 19 -6.94 -16.24 13.07
CA LYS A 19 -5.51 -16.00 13.19
C LYS A 19 -5.04 -15.11 12.06
N ILE A 20 -4.54 -13.93 12.40
CA ILE A 20 -4.08 -12.92 11.41
C ILE A 20 -2.56 -12.85 11.41
N GLY A 21 -1.96 -13.29 10.31
CA GLY A 21 -0.52 -13.16 10.07
C GLY A 21 -0.14 -11.77 9.58
N THR A 22 0.96 -11.23 10.09
CA THR A 22 1.49 -9.93 9.69
C THR A 22 2.99 -9.83 9.96
N ARG A 23 3.67 -8.83 9.37
CA ARG A 23 5.07 -8.54 9.69
C ARG A 23 5.20 -7.92 11.08
N LYS A 24 6.36 -8.12 11.73
CA LYS A 24 6.66 -7.56 13.06
C LYS A 24 6.86 -6.05 13.10
N SER A 25 6.98 -5.36 11.94
CA SER A 25 7.23 -3.92 11.93
C SER A 25 6.08 -3.15 12.58
N ARG A 26 6.39 -2.04 13.26
CA ARG A 26 5.38 -1.18 13.91
C ARG A 26 4.25 -0.80 12.95
N LEU A 27 4.58 -0.44 11.70
CA LEU A 27 3.59 -0.08 10.71
C LEU A 27 2.69 -1.28 10.33
N ALA A 28 3.25 -2.47 10.13
CA ALA A 28 2.45 -3.65 9.80
C ALA A 28 1.54 -4.04 10.98
N MET A 29 2.03 -3.96 12.21
CA MET A 29 1.21 -4.18 13.41
C MET A 29 0.06 -3.18 13.51
N ALA A 30 0.33 -1.88 13.29
CA ALA A 30 -0.71 -0.85 13.28
C ALA A 30 -1.77 -1.11 12.18
N GLN A 31 -1.34 -1.50 10.97
CA GLN A 31 -2.26 -1.87 9.90
C GLN A 31 -3.13 -3.08 10.27
N THR A 32 -2.54 -4.07 10.93
CA THR A 32 -3.27 -5.27 11.37
C THR A 32 -4.27 -4.95 12.48
N SER A 33 -3.93 -4.04 13.38
CA SER A 33 -4.86 -3.56 14.42
C SER A 33 -6.11 -2.92 13.80
N LEU A 34 -5.94 -2.10 12.74
CA LEU A 34 -7.09 -1.51 12.02
C LEU A 34 -8.00 -2.58 11.40
N VAL A 35 -7.42 -3.64 10.83
CA VAL A 35 -8.20 -4.79 10.31
C VAL A 35 -8.93 -5.50 11.46
N ALA A 36 -8.24 -5.78 12.57
CA ALA A 36 -8.82 -6.44 13.73
C ALA A 36 -9.97 -5.62 14.36
N GLU A 37 -9.81 -4.30 14.47
CA GLU A 37 -10.85 -3.38 14.94
C GLU A 37 -12.07 -3.42 14.02
N ARG A 38 -11.86 -3.41 12.70
CA ARG A 38 -12.96 -3.47 11.74
C ARG A 38 -13.70 -4.80 11.79
N ILE A 39 -12.99 -5.93 11.95
CA ILE A 39 -13.59 -7.24 12.17
C ILE A 39 -14.42 -7.24 13.45
N LYS A 40 -13.87 -6.81 14.57
CA LYS A 40 -14.57 -6.76 15.86
C LYS A 40 -15.82 -5.89 15.83
N ALA A 41 -15.82 -4.80 15.08
CA ALA A 41 -16.97 -3.92 14.94
C ALA A 41 -18.16 -4.60 14.24
N LEU A 42 -17.90 -5.50 13.25
CA LEU A 42 -18.95 -6.21 12.51
C LEU A 42 -19.22 -7.62 13.08
N PHE A 43 -18.22 -8.25 13.68
CA PHE A 43 -18.26 -9.62 14.21
C PHE A 43 -17.72 -9.64 15.64
N PRO A 44 -18.42 -9.04 16.63
CA PRO A 44 -17.91 -8.90 18.00
C PRO A 44 -17.64 -10.24 18.70
N GLN A 45 -18.32 -11.33 18.27
CA GLN A 45 -18.17 -12.69 18.81
C GLN A 45 -16.92 -13.41 18.30
N VAL A 46 -16.28 -12.94 17.21
CA VAL A 46 -15.08 -13.56 16.65
C VAL A 46 -13.87 -13.19 17.50
N LYS A 47 -13.11 -14.21 17.92
CA LYS A 47 -11.82 -14.02 18.59
C LYS A 47 -10.74 -13.76 17.54
N ILE A 48 -9.83 -12.84 17.83
CA ILE A 48 -8.73 -12.50 16.92
C ILE A 48 -7.42 -12.78 17.64
N GLU A 49 -6.54 -13.51 16.95
CA GLU A 49 -5.16 -13.75 17.34
C GLU A 49 -4.22 -13.17 16.27
N ILE A 50 -3.33 -12.26 16.65
CA ILE A 50 -2.35 -11.68 15.73
C ILE A 50 -1.04 -12.42 15.85
N ILE A 51 -0.54 -12.97 14.72
CA ILE A 51 0.69 -13.75 14.64
C ILE A 51 1.73 -12.97 13.85
N PRO A 52 2.76 -12.40 14.52
CA PRO A 52 3.79 -11.61 13.86
C PRO A 52 4.89 -12.49 13.26
N PHE A 53 5.22 -12.26 11.98
CA PHE A 53 6.28 -12.94 11.23
C PHE A 53 7.50 -12.02 11.04
N THR A 54 8.68 -12.63 11.00
CA THR A 54 9.92 -11.97 10.55
C THR A 54 10.25 -12.47 9.15
N THR A 55 10.12 -11.61 8.14
CA THR A 55 10.34 -11.98 6.75
C THR A 55 11.82 -11.86 6.33
N LYS A 56 12.19 -12.44 5.18
CA LYS A 56 13.54 -12.29 4.60
C LYS A 56 13.92 -10.81 4.41
N GLY A 57 12.96 -9.98 3.98
CA GLY A 57 13.16 -8.55 3.81
C GLY A 57 13.44 -7.80 5.12
N ASP A 58 12.91 -8.29 6.25
CA ASP A 58 13.17 -7.72 7.57
C ASP A 58 14.56 -8.10 8.12
N ARG A 59 15.11 -9.26 7.70
CA ARG A 59 16.43 -9.76 8.15
C ARG A 59 17.59 -9.15 7.37
N THR A 60 17.36 -8.69 6.13
CA THR A 60 18.42 -8.26 5.22
C THR A 60 18.34 -6.77 4.96
N LEU A 61 18.71 -5.96 5.94
CA LEU A 61 18.68 -4.49 5.85
C LEU A 61 19.88 -3.91 5.07
N ASP A 62 20.98 -4.68 4.96
CA ASP A 62 22.26 -4.19 4.42
C ASP A 62 22.39 -4.28 2.90
N LYS A 63 21.51 -5.04 2.23
CA LYS A 63 21.55 -5.22 0.77
C LYS A 63 20.39 -4.52 0.08
N PRO A 64 20.57 -3.93 -1.12
CA PRO A 64 19.46 -3.38 -1.91
C PRO A 64 18.36 -4.43 -2.13
N LEU A 65 17.07 -4.02 -2.14
CA LEU A 65 15.94 -4.93 -2.36
C LEU A 65 16.09 -5.72 -3.67
N GLU A 66 16.70 -5.09 -4.66
CA GLU A 66 17.02 -5.67 -5.97
C GLU A 66 18.03 -6.82 -5.88
N VAL A 67 18.92 -6.79 -4.88
CA VAL A 67 19.97 -7.82 -4.65
C VAL A 67 19.47 -8.97 -3.75
N ILE A 68 18.50 -8.69 -2.85
CA ILE A 68 17.89 -9.71 -1.99
C ILE A 68 17.09 -10.71 -2.82
N GLY A 69 16.75 -10.33 -4.05
CA GLY A 69 16.24 -11.14 -5.14
C GLY A 69 14.94 -11.87 -4.85
N GLY A 70 13.96 -11.69 -5.74
CA GLY A 70 12.81 -12.58 -5.85
C GLY A 70 11.47 -11.95 -5.46
N LYS A 71 10.46 -12.47 -6.12
CA LYS A 71 9.05 -12.20 -5.83
C LYS A 71 8.78 -12.57 -4.36
N GLY A 72 8.09 -11.70 -3.61
CA GLY A 72 7.57 -12.07 -2.28
C GLY A 72 8.54 -11.98 -1.09
N VAL A 73 9.62 -11.19 -1.16
CA VAL A 73 10.60 -11.01 -0.06
C VAL A 73 9.95 -10.62 1.29
N PHE A 74 8.78 -10.00 1.25
CA PHE A 74 8.02 -9.58 2.43
C PHE A 74 6.76 -10.41 2.70
N VAL A 75 6.43 -11.35 1.83
CA VAL A 75 5.15 -12.08 1.87
C VAL A 75 5.33 -13.60 1.97
N GLY A 76 6.46 -14.15 1.51
CA GLY A 76 6.64 -15.60 1.31
C GLY A 76 6.39 -16.43 2.56
N GLU A 77 6.96 -16.05 3.72
CA GLU A 77 6.76 -16.78 4.98
C GLU A 77 5.29 -16.70 5.44
N ILE A 78 4.62 -15.57 5.23
CA ILE A 78 3.22 -15.38 5.62
C ILE A 78 2.31 -16.19 4.69
N GLU A 79 2.55 -16.18 3.38
CA GLU A 79 1.81 -17.00 2.41
C GLU A 79 2.00 -18.50 2.65
N THR A 80 3.19 -18.92 3.07
CA THR A 80 3.47 -20.33 3.44
C THR A 80 2.60 -20.71 4.65
N ALA A 81 2.55 -19.89 5.69
CA ALA A 81 1.72 -20.12 6.87
C ALA A 81 0.21 -20.10 6.53
N LEU A 82 -0.21 -19.20 5.60
CA LEU A 82 -1.58 -19.12 5.13
C LEU A 82 -2.00 -20.42 4.39
N LYS A 83 -1.14 -20.94 3.51
CA LYS A 83 -1.38 -22.22 2.82
C LYS A 83 -1.37 -23.42 3.77
N ALA A 84 -0.50 -23.41 4.77
CA ALA A 84 -0.41 -24.47 5.78
C ALA A 84 -1.54 -24.43 6.82
N CYS A 85 -2.51 -23.49 6.69
CA CYS A 85 -3.60 -23.28 7.65
C CYS A 85 -3.12 -22.91 9.08
N GLU A 86 -1.88 -22.44 9.23
CA GLU A 86 -1.35 -21.93 10.49
C GLU A 86 -1.96 -20.56 10.85
N ILE A 87 -2.35 -19.79 9.82
CA ILE A 87 -3.09 -18.53 9.89
C ILE A 87 -4.30 -18.57 8.93
N ASP A 88 -5.29 -17.71 9.17
CA ASP A 88 -6.52 -17.63 8.38
C ASP A 88 -6.53 -16.43 7.45
N MET A 89 -5.89 -15.34 7.86
CA MET A 89 -5.74 -14.10 7.11
C MET A 89 -4.27 -13.65 7.14
N ALA A 90 -3.84 -12.96 6.08
CA ALA A 90 -2.59 -12.24 6.03
C ALA A 90 -2.86 -10.76 5.73
N VAL A 91 -2.33 -9.85 6.55
CA VAL A 91 -2.49 -8.41 6.38
C VAL A 91 -1.22 -7.80 5.79
N HIS A 92 -1.41 -7.03 4.69
CA HIS A 92 -0.33 -6.46 3.91
C HIS A 92 -0.54 -4.98 3.59
N SER A 93 0.55 -4.23 3.45
CA SER A 93 0.53 -3.03 2.63
C SER A 93 0.36 -3.48 1.17
N ALA A 94 -0.76 -3.15 0.53
CA ALA A 94 -1.12 -3.70 -0.77
C ALA A 94 -0.07 -3.47 -1.87
N LYS A 95 0.66 -2.36 -1.82
CA LYS A 95 1.76 -2.03 -2.75
C LYS A 95 2.95 -3.00 -2.69
N ASP A 96 3.07 -3.78 -1.60
CA ASP A 96 4.18 -4.70 -1.38
C ASP A 96 3.81 -6.14 -1.82
N LEU A 97 2.55 -6.37 -2.24
CA LEU A 97 2.08 -7.65 -2.75
C LEU A 97 2.68 -7.95 -4.14
N PRO A 98 3.13 -9.19 -4.39
CA PRO A 98 3.54 -9.61 -5.73
C PRO A 98 2.35 -9.63 -6.69
N VAL A 99 2.60 -9.63 -8.00
CA VAL A 99 1.54 -9.73 -9.03
C VAL A 99 0.78 -11.04 -8.86
N ASP A 100 1.51 -12.14 -8.77
CA ASP A 100 0.95 -13.47 -8.56
C ASP A 100 0.99 -13.78 -7.06
N LEU A 101 -0.16 -14.07 -6.49
CA LEU A 101 -0.30 -14.53 -5.10
C LEU A 101 -0.10 -16.04 -5.02
N ALA A 102 0.09 -16.56 -3.81
CA ALA A 102 0.16 -18.00 -3.58
C ALA A 102 -1.14 -18.68 -4.07
N GLU A 103 -0.98 -19.82 -4.76
CA GLU A 103 -2.09 -20.61 -5.29
C GLU A 103 -3.13 -20.94 -4.20
N GLY A 104 -4.41 -20.85 -4.54
CA GLY A 104 -5.52 -21.06 -3.60
C GLY A 104 -5.78 -19.87 -2.66
N THR A 105 -5.09 -18.73 -2.85
CA THR A 105 -5.30 -17.53 -2.05
C THR A 105 -5.68 -16.32 -2.92
N ALA A 106 -6.36 -15.36 -2.32
CA ALA A 106 -6.73 -14.11 -2.97
C ALA A 106 -6.74 -12.95 -1.96
N VAL A 107 -6.67 -11.72 -2.45
CA VAL A 107 -7.06 -10.56 -1.64
C VAL A 107 -8.58 -10.54 -1.57
N CYS A 108 -9.13 -10.92 -0.41
CA CYS A 108 -10.56 -11.03 -0.18
C CYS A 108 -11.18 -9.76 0.39
N GLY A 109 -10.37 -8.83 0.85
CA GLY A 109 -10.84 -7.55 1.38
C GLY A 109 -9.75 -6.49 1.42
N VAL A 110 -10.17 -5.23 1.37
CA VAL A 110 -9.30 -4.07 1.58
C VAL A 110 -10.00 -3.08 2.50
N LEU A 111 -9.25 -2.40 3.36
CA LEU A 111 -9.81 -1.30 4.13
C LEU A 111 -9.88 -0.02 3.28
N GLU A 112 -10.65 0.95 3.76
CA GLU A 112 -10.67 2.30 3.17
C GLU A 112 -9.25 2.83 3.00
N ARG A 113 -8.99 3.42 1.82
CA ARG A 113 -7.67 3.93 1.47
C ARG A 113 -7.30 5.11 2.37
N GLY A 114 -6.14 5.03 3.01
CA GLY A 114 -5.57 6.16 3.74
C GLY A 114 -4.98 7.22 2.80
N ASP A 115 -4.35 8.27 3.38
CA ASP A 115 -3.72 9.32 2.57
C ASP A 115 -2.57 8.75 1.71
N TYR A 116 -2.85 8.60 0.43
CA TYR A 116 -1.94 8.01 -0.57
C TYR A 116 -0.77 8.92 -0.94
N ARG A 117 -0.83 10.22 -0.60
CA ARG A 117 0.13 11.19 -1.08
C ARG A 117 1.55 10.89 -0.59
N ASP A 118 2.50 10.97 -1.52
CA ASP A 118 3.89 11.09 -1.15
C ASP A 118 4.16 12.50 -0.61
N MET A 119 5.07 12.60 0.34
CA MET A 119 5.43 13.85 1.02
C MET A 119 6.93 14.06 0.95
N LEU A 120 7.35 15.26 0.57
CA LEU A 120 8.70 15.74 0.86
C LEU A 120 8.71 16.31 2.27
N ILE A 121 9.54 15.72 3.12
CA ILE A 121 9.70 16.10 4.53
C ILE A 121 11.09 16.66 4.72
N THR A 122 11.19 17.86 5.30
CA THR A 122 12.43 18.56 5.64
C THR A 122 12.42 18.94 7.12
N LYS A 123 13.53 19.41 7.65
CA LYS A 123 13.57 19.95 9.01
C LYS A 123 12.70 21.20 9.10
N LYS A 124 12.16 21.49 10.27
CA LYS A 124 11.36 22.69 10.53
C LYS A 124 12.09 23.96 10.10
N GLY A 125 11.37 24.86 9.43
CA GLY A 125 11.91 26.11 8.88
C GLY A 125 12.74 25.93 7.61
N ARG A 126 12.88 24.71 7.07
CA ARG A 126 13.61 24.41 5.84
C ARG A 126 12.63 24.17 4.68
N SER A 127 12.39 25.17 3.86
CA SER A 127 11.73 25.02 2.55
C SER A 127 12.77 24.87 1.45
N ILE A 128 12.45 24.08 0.43
CA ILE A 128 13.32 23.82 -0.72
C ILE A 128 12.75 24.54 -1.94
N ALA A 129 13.55 25.42 -2.55
CA ALA A 129 13.18 26.08 -3.78
C ALA A 129 13.27 25.09 -4.98
N LYS A 130 12.50 25.36 -6.05
CA LYS A 130 12.38 24.45 -7.19
C LYS A 130 13.72 24.15 -7.89
N ASP A 131 14.56 25.12 -8.01
CA ASP A 131 15.88 25.10 -8.69
C ASP A 131 17.06 24.89 -7.74
N GLU A 132 16.78 24.72 -6.44
CA GLU A 132 17.80 24.45 -5.44
C GLU A 132 18.37 23.04 -5.56
N SER A 133 19.70 22.90 -5.36
CA SER A 133 20.34 21.59 -5.22
C SER A 133 20.24 21.10 -3.78
N PHE A 134 19.64 19.94 -3.56
CA PHE A 134 19.52 19.32 -2.24
C PHE A 134 19.64 17.80 -2.31
N LEU A 135 19.98 17.16 -1.20
CA LEU A 135 20.09 15.70 -1.09
C LEU A 135 18.79 15.09 -0.57
N ALA A 136 18.07 14.38 -1.43
CA ALA A 136 16.84 13.67 -1.07
C ALA A 136 17.09 12.20 -0.73
N GLY A 137 16.63 11.76 0.44
CA GLY A 137 16.69 10.37 0.88
C GLY A 137 15.52 9.54 0.32
N THR A 138 15.78 8.70 -0.68
CA THR A 138 14.83 7.70 -1.17
C THR A 138 15.52 6.54 -1.88
N GLY A 139 15.09 5.30 -1.60
CA GLY A 139 15.47 4.10 -2.35
C GLY A 139 14.54 3.80 -3.53
N SER A 140 13.42 4.52 -3.69
CA SER A 140 12.42 4.24 -4.72
C SER A 140 12.74 4.94 -6.03
N LYS A 141 12.93 4.18 -7.12
CA LYS A 141 13.15 4.72 -8.47
C LYS A 141 11.98 5.60 -8.90
N ARG A 142 10.74 5.18 -8.66
CA ARG A 142 9.54 5.98 -8.96
C ARG A 142 9.57 7.35 -8.27
N ARG A 143 9.91 7.38 -6.98
CA ARG A 143 10.02 8.65 -6.23
C ARG A 143 11.12 9.55 -6.78
N ARG A 144 12.25 8.96 -7.20
CA ARG A 144 13.34 9.72 -7.84
C ARG A 144 12.86 10.37 -9.14
N GLU A 145 12.21 9.62 -10.02
CA GLU A 145 11.70 10.13 -11.29
C GLU A 145 10.68 11.23 -11.12
N ASN A 146 9.70 11.02 -10.21
CA ASN A 146 8.72 12.08 -9.94
C ASN A 146 9.35 13.33 -9.31
N LEU A 147 10.32 13.15 -8.40
CA LEU A 147 10.95 14.29 -7.74
C LEU A 147 11.82 15.10 -8.71
N LEU A 148 12.53 14.44 -9.65
CA LEU A 148 13.31 15.10 -10.71
C LEU A 148 12.44 16.01 -11.59
N LYS A 149 11.19 15.66 -11.86
CA LYS A 149 10.26 16.51 -12.63
C LYS A 149 9.94 17.82 -11.90
N LEU A 150 9.88 17.75 -10.56
CA LEU A 150 9.53 18.89 -9.70
C LEU A 150 10.75 19.71 -9.28
N TYR A 151 11.89 19.06 -9.09
CA TYR A 151 13.15 19.61 -8.61
C TYR A 151 14.33 19.11 -9.47
N PRO A 152 14.62 19.77 -10.59
CA PRO A 152 15.63 19.29 -11.57
C PRO A 152 17.03 19.11 -11.01
N ASN A 153 17.40 19.88 -9.97
CA ASN A 153 18.73 19.86 -9.37
C ASN A 153 18.84 18.96 -8.13
N VAL A 154 17.82 18.12 -7.85
CA VAL A 154 17.84 17.20 -6.71
C VAL A 154 18.90 16.11 -6.88
N ARG A 155 19.66 15.86 -5.81
CA ARG A 155 20.56 14.70 -5.70
C ARG A 155 19.91 13.64 -4.83
N PHE A 156 20.25 12.36 -5.04
CA PHE A 156 19.63 11.26 -4.32
C PHE A 156 20.62 10.46 -3.48
N GLY A 157 20.22 10.16 -2.25
CA GLY A 157 20.87 9.17 -1.41
C GLY A 157 19.91 8.00 -1.09
N ASN A 158 20.47 6.80 -0.98
CA ASN A 158 19.70 5.65 -0.54
C ASN A 158 19.38 5.74 0.95
N ILE A 159 18.10 5.66 1.28
CA ILE A 159 17.63 5.61 2.67
C ILE A 159 16.90 4.30 2.92
N ARG A 160 17.24 3.62 4.00
CA ARG A 160 16.63 2.39 4.46
C ARG A 160 16.25 2.47 5.93
N GLY A 161 15.47 1.51 6.36
CA GLY A 161 14.88 1.42 7.68
C GLY A 161 13.38 1.66 7.67
N ASN A 162 12.76 1.51 8.81
CA ASN A 162 11.36 1.87 9.05
C ASN A 162 11.17 3.40 9.03
N VAL A 163 9.94 3.86 9.20
CA VAL A 163 9.59 5.29 9.15
C VAL A 163 10.38 6.08 10.21
N ASP A 164 10.41 5.58 11.46
CA ASP A 164 11.12 6.24 12.56
C ASP A 164 12.63 6.39 12.27
N THR A 165 13.25 5.33 11.76
CA THR A 165 14.67 5.35 11.39
C THR A 165 14.96 6.38 10.31
N ARG A 166 14.08 6.53 9.32
CA ARG A 166 14.25 7.51 8.22
C ARG A 166 14.07 8.93 8.72
N LEU A 167 13.10 9.18 9.59
CA LEU A 167 12.94 10.48 10.25
C LEU A 167 14.14 10.82 11.12
N GLY A 168 14.69 9.85 11.85
CA GLY A 168 15.92 10.02 12.62
C GLY A 168 17.12 10.42 11.73
N LYS A 169 17.30 9.80 10.56
CA LYS A 169 18.34 10.18 9.59
C LYS A 169 18.17 11.60 9.07
N LEU A 170 16.93 12.04 8.81
CA LEU A 170 16.65 13.42 8.45
C LEU A 170 17.00 14.37 9.61
N ALA A 171 16.58 14.03 10.85
CA ALA A 171 16.88 14.83 12.02
C ALA A 171 18.39 14.96 12.27
N ASN A 172 19.18 13.91 12.03
CA ASN A 172 20.63 13.91 12.13
C ASN A 172 21.32 14.73 11.03
N GLY A 173 20.62 15.06 9.92
CA GLY A 173 21.19 15.81 8.80
C GLY A 173 21.86 14.94 7.73
N ASP A 174 21.61 13.62 7.73
CA ASP A 174 22.11 12.73 6.67
C ASP A 174 21.52 13.09 5.30
N PHE A 175 20.36 13.79 5.30
CA PHE A 175 19.62 14.24 4.12
C PHE A 175 19.03 15.63 4.35
N ASP A 176 18.89 16.43 3.29
CA ASP A 176 18.19 17.72 3.32
C ASP A 176 16.67 17.51 3.33
N GLY A 177 16.19 16.40 2.73
CA GLY A 177 14.80 16.00 2.70
C GLY A 177 14.64 14.49 2.47
N ILE A 178 13.51 13.94 2.88
CA ILE A 178 13.16 12.54 2.62
C ILE A 178 11.76 12.42 2.04
N ILE A 179 11.50 11.32 1.29
CA ILE A 179 10.17 11.08 0.73
C ILE A 179 9.51 9.90 1.46
N LEU A 180 8.36 10.18 2.09
CA LEU A 180 7.51 9.18 2.74
C LEU A 180 6.06 9.29 2.25
N CYS A 181 5.27 8.23 2.45
CA CYS A 181 3.84 8.24 2.22
C CYS A 181 3.11 8.72 3.48
N ALA A 182 2.14 9.61 3.34
CA ALA A 182 1.36 10.19 4.44
C ALA A 182 0.69 9.12 5.31
N ALA A 183 0.02 8.13 4.72
CA ALA A 183 -0.62 7.05 5.47
C ALA A 183 0.33 6.29 6.41
N GLY A 184 1.64 6.24 6.10
CA GLY A 184 2.62 5.61 6.98
C GLY A 184 2.84 6.39 8.28
N ILE A 185 2.87 7.71 8.18
CA ILE A 185 3.01 8.63 9.32
C ILE A 185 1.74 8.61 10.17
N GLU A 186 0.57 8.74 9.52
CA GLU A 186 -0.74 8.77 10.18
C GLU A 186 -1.02 7.48 10.95
N ARG A 187 -0.77 6.31 10.35
CA ARG A 187 -0.97 5.00 11.00
C ARG A 187 -0.05 4.75 12.20
N LEU A 188 1.10 5.39 12.21
CA LEU A 188 2.02 5.33 13.35
C LEU A 188 1.75 6.41 14.40
N GLY A 189 0.83 7.34 14.17
CA GLY A 189 0.54 8.46 15.07
C GLY A 189 1.73 9.38 15.28
N LEU A 190 2.62 9.52 14.28
CA LEU A 190 3.84 10.31 14.43
C LEU A 190 3.56 11.80 14.30
N SER A 191 4.07 12.58 15.26
CA SER A 191 4.03 14.04 15.18
C SER A 191 4.96 14.54 14.07
N MET A 192 4.47 15.49 13.28
CA MET A 192 5.24 16.20 12.27
C MET A 192 5.56 17.65 12.67
N ALA A 193 5.39 18.01 13.96
CA ALA A 193 5.55 19.39 14.44
C ALA A 193 6.99 19.94 14.28
N ASP A 194 8.00 19.06 14.21
CA ASP A 194 9.42 19.40 14.04
C ASP A 194 9.88 19.36 12.58
N TYR A 195 8.94 19.23 11.64
CA TYR A 195 9.21 19.09 10.21
C TYR A 195 8.37 20.05 9.39
N GLU A 196 8.91 20.45 8.23
CA GLU A 196 8.12 21.01 7.14
C GLU A 196 7.69 19.88 6.22
N VAL A 197 6.41 19.88 5.80
CA VAL A 197 5.83 18.81 5.01
C VAL A 197 5.15 19.37 3.78
N LYS A 198 5.62 18.97 2.60
CA LYS A 198 4.95 19.23 1.32
C LYS A 198 4.32 17.93 0.81
N LYS A 199 2.99 17.84 0.85
CA LYS A 199 2.22 16.74 0.24
C LYS A 199 2.04 16.99 -1.25
N PHE A 200 2.20 15.95 -2.07
CA PHE A 200 2.00 16.02 -3.52
C PHE A 200 0.67 15.41 -3.92
N THR A 201 -0.02 16.01 -4.88
CA THR A 201 -1.20 15.42 -5.51
C THR A 201 -0.83 14.24 -6.41
N ALA A 202 -1.80 13.40 -6.80
CA ALA A 202 -1.54 12.27 -7.70
C ALA A 202 -1.11 12.71 -9.10
N ASP A 203 -1.59 13.88 -9.57
CA ASP A 203 -1.22 14.46 -10.87
C ASP A 203 0.23 14.97 -10.87
N GLU A 204 0.72 15.50 -9.73
CA GLU A 204 2.10 15.99 -9.59
C GLU A 204 3.10 14.84 -9.34
N PHE A 205 2.66 13.83 -8.61
CA PHE A 205 3.54 12.77 -8.10
C PHE A 205 2.78 11.44 -8.06
N ILE A 206 2.77 10.73 -9.19
CA ILE A 206 1.96 9.52 -9.33
C ILE A 206 2.37 8.49 -8.29
N PRO A 207 1.44 8.04 -7.41
CA PRO A 207 1.73 7.08 -6.35
C PRO A 207 2.20 5.71 -6.86
N ALA A 208 2.79 4.91 -5.98
CA ALA A 208 2.95 3.49 -6.28
C ALA A 208 1.59 2.81 -6.38
N PRO A 209 1.43 1.81 -7.26
CA PRO A 209 0.20 1.06 -7.34
C PRO A 209 -0.21 0.53 -5.95
N CYS A 210 -1.47 0.68 -5.60
CA CYS A 210 -2.07 0.30 -4.31
C CYS A 210 -1.45 1.00 -3.08
N GLN A 211 -0.79 2.15 -3.27
CA GLN A 211 -0.25 2.92 -2.14
C GLN A 211 -1.35 3.34 -1.17
N ALA A 212 -1.08 3.22 0.14
CA ALA A 212 -1.98 3.48 1.27
C ALA A 212 -3.17 2.52 1.43
N ILE A 213 -3.30 1.47 0.62
CA ILE A 213 -4.29 0.41 0.79
C ILE A 213 -3.74 -0.67 1.72
N ILE A 214 -4.57 -1.12 2.67
CA ILE A 214 -4.34 -2.30 3.50
C ILE A 214 -5.13 -3.44 2.88
N ALA A 215 -4.45 -4.51 2.49
CA ALA A 215 -5.04 -5.69 1.88
C ALA A 215 -5.08 -6.86 2.85
N VAL A 216 -6.18 -7.61 2.80
CA VAL A 216 -6.40 -8.85 3.56
C VAL A 216 -6.44 -10.01 2.58
N GLN A 217 -5.38 -10.83 2.62
CA GLN A 217 -5.26 -12.05 1.82
C GLN A 217 -5.77 -13.24 2.63
N CYS A 218 -6.58 -14.09 2.00
CA CYS A 218 -7.14 -15.30 2.62
C CYS A 218 -7.04 -16.48 1.66
N ARG A 219 -7.24 -17.70 2.17
CA ARG A 219 -7.58 -18.85 1.32
C ARG A 219 -8.97 -18.61 0.72
N ILE A 220 -9.11 -18.92 -0.57
CA ILE A 220 -10.39 -18.82 -1.29
C ILE A 220 -11.39 -19.78 -0.61
N GLU A 221 -12.68 -19.43 -0.59
CA GLU A 221 -13.78 -20.25 -0.04
C GLU A 221 -13.60 -20.59 1.45
N SER A 222 -13.02 -19.70 2.23
CA SER A 222 -12.86 -19.85 3.68
C SER A 222 -13.75 -18.87 4.45
N PHE A 223 -14.10 -19.21 5.69
CA PHE A 223 -14.77 -18.28 6.61
C PHE A 223 -14.03 -16.95 6.74
N ALA A 224 -12.69 -16.99 6.77
CA ALA A 224 -11.86 -15.80 6.81
C ALA A 224 -12.06 -14.93 5.55
N ALA A 225 -12.25 -15.53 4.38
CA ALA A 225 -12.53 -14.79 3.14
C ALA A 225 -13.90 -14.09 3.19
N GLU A 226 -14.91 -14.72 3.74
CA GLU A 226 -16.24 -14.11 3.96
C GLU A 226 -16.16 -12.91 4.88
N VAL A 227 -15.44 -13.03 6.01
CA VAL A 227 -15.21 -11.95 6.96
C VAL A 227 -14.41 -10.82 6.32
N ALA A 228 -13.34 -11.14 5.56
CA ALA A 228 -12.53 -10.14 4.85
C ALA A 228 -13.36 -9.38 3.81
N ASN A 229 -14.23 -10.07 3.07
CA ASN A 229 -15.13 -9.44 2.11
C ASN A 229 -16.16 -8.52 2.81
N ALA A 230 -16.71 -8.95 3.94
CA ALA A 230 -17.68 -8.17 4.71
C ALA A 230 -17.11 -6.86 5.27
N ILE A 231 -15.82 -6.85 5.65
CA ILE A 231 -15.14 -5.62 6.11
C ILE A 231 -14.60 -4.76 4.96
N SER A 232 -14.68 -5.24 3.72
CA SER A 232 -14.05 -4.60 2.57
C SER A 232 -14.73 -3.29 2.19
N HIS A 233 -13.93 -2.26 1.92
CA HIS A 233 -14.41 -0.98 1.39
C HIS A 233 -14.49 -1.06 -0.14
N LYS A 234 -15.70 -1.17 -0.67
CA LYS A 234 -15.96 -1.40 -2.11
C LYS A 234 -15.25 -0.41 -3.06
N PRO A 235 -15.31 0.93 -2.84
CA PRO A 235 -14.60 1.86 -3.74
C PRO A 235 -13.08 1.66 -3.73
N THR A 236 -12.50 1.32 -2.58
CA THR A 236 -11.06 1.02 -2.50
C THR A 236 -10.72 -0.32 -3.16
N MET A 237 -11.61 -1.31 -3.14
CA MET A 237 -11.42 -2.58 -3.86
C MET A 237 -11.39 -2.34 -5.37
N GLU A 238 -12.31 -1.56 -5.92
CA GLU A 238 -12.30 -1.19 -7.33
C GLU A 238 -11.01 -0.44 -7.73
N SER A 239 -10.55 0.48 -6.87
CA SER A 239 -9.26 1.16 -7.07
C SER A 239 -8.08 0.19 -7.04
N PHE A 240 -8.07 -0.73 -6.08
CA PHE A 240 -7.05 -1.79 -5.94
C PHE A 240 -7.00 -2.67 -7.18
N GLU A 241 -8.14 -3.14 -7.67
CA GLU A 241 -8.25 -3.99 -8.86
C GLU A 241 -7.71 -3.27 -10.12
N ALA A 242 -8.11 -2.01 -10.34
CA ALA A 242 -7.62 -1.21 -11.46
C ALA A 242 -6.09 -1.04 -11.43
N GLU A 243 -5.54 -0.71 -10.27
CA GLU A 243 -4.10 -0.48 -10.11
C GLU A 243 -3.30 -1.79 -10.21
N ARG A 244 -3.85 -2.90 -9.73
CA ARG A 244 -3.26 -4.24 -9.90
C ARG A 244 -3.26 -4.68 -11.36
N GLU A 245 -4.34 -4.42 -12.10
CA GLU A 245 -4.42 -4.74 -13.52
C GLU A 245 -3.37 -3.97 -14.34
N VAL A 246 -3.12 -2.68 -14.01
CA VAL A 246 -2.03 -1.91 -14.62
C VAL A 246 -0.68 -2.59 -14.41
N VAL A 247 -0.36 -3.01 -13.18
CA VAL A 247 0.91 -3.68 -12.86
C VAL A 247 1.05 -4.98 -13.64
N LYS A 248 -0.02 -5.78 -13.70
CA LYS A 248 -0.08 -7.05 -14.43
C LYS A 248 0.14 -6.86 -15.93
N LEU A 249 -0.57 -5.92 -16.54
CA LEU A 249 -0.48 -5.65 -17.98
C LEU A 249 0.87 -5.07 -18.41
N LEU A 250 1.53 -4.31 -17.52
CA LEU A 250 2.88 -3.81 -17.77
C LEU A 250 3.97 -4.86 -17.50
N GLY A 251 3.61 -6.05 -17.00
CA GLY A 251 4.57 -7.07 -16.58
C GLY A 251 5.55 -6.56 -15.52
N ALA A 252 5.11 -5.58 -14.71
CA ALA A 252 5.97 -4.91 -13.75
C ALA A 252 6.04 -5.70 -12.43
N ASP A 253 7.20 -5.68 -11.82
CA ASP A 253 7.41 -6.12 -10.44
C ASP A 253 7.74 -4.91 -9.54
N CYS A 254 8.03 -5.18 -8.27
CA CYS A 254 8.36 -4.13 -7.29
C CYS A 254 9.65 -3.34 -7.63
N THR A 255 10.44 -3.76 -8.63
CA THR A 255 11.69 -3.10 -9.05
C THR A 255 11.48 -2.10 -10.18
N VAL A 256 10.37 -2.22 -10.93
CA VAL A 256 9.99 -1.31 -12.01
C VAL A 256 9.30 -0.08 -11.41
N PRO A 257 9.70 1.14 -11.79
CA PRO A 257 9.18 2.38 -11.19
C PRO A 257 7.77 2.78 -11.67
N VAL A 258 6.88 1.82 -11.89
CA VAL A 258 5.50 2.06 -12.30
C VAL A 258 4.75 2.89 -11.25
N GLY A 259 3.97 3.84 -11.73
CA GLY A 259 2.98 4.57 -10.94
C GLY A 259 1.57 4.22 -11.40
N ALA A 260 0.64 4.09 -10.45
CA ALA A 260 -0.79 3.97 -10.75
C ALA A 260 -1.60 4.50 -9.58
N PHE A 261 -2.64 5.27 -9.89
CA PHE A 261 -3.58 5.78 -8.91
C PHE A 261 -4.98 5.82 -9.51
N CYS A 262 -5.89 5.08 -8.89
CA CYS A 262 -7.30 5.09 -9.20
C CYS A 262 -8.09 5.72 -8.06
N SER A 263 -8.95 6.69 -8.33
CA SER A 263 -9.97 7.19 -7.40
C SER A 263 -11.36 6.84 -7.93
N ILE A 264 -12.26 6.50 -7.00
CA ILE A 264 -13.67 6.23 -7.29
C ILE A 264 -14.50 7.29 -6.55
N GLU A 265 -15.05 8.24 -7.29
CA GLU A 265 -15.82 9.34 -6.75
C GLU A 265 -17.06 9.61 -7.61
N ASN A 266 -18.19 9.90 -6.98
CA ASN A 266 -19.44 10.28 -7.66
C ASN A 266 -19.86 9.34 -8.82
N GLY A 267 -19.65 8.03 -8.65
CA GLY A 267 -19.99 7.04 -9.67
C GLY A 267 -19.03 6.99 -10.86
N ARG A 268 -17.88 7.62 -10.79
CA ARG A 268 -16.83 7.60 -11.81
C ARG A 268 -15.51 7.08 -11.23
N ALA A 269 -14.75 6.42 -12.08
CA ALA A 269 -13.37 6.05 -11.81
C ALA A 269 -12.44 6.97 -12.61
N LYS A 270 -11.46 7.60 -11.94
CA LYS A 270 -10.33 8.31 -12.58
C LYS A 270 -9.07 7.51 -12.35
N LEU A 271 -8.35 7.16 -13.40
CA LEU A 271 -7.10 6.42 -13.34
C LEU A 271 -5.97 7.21 -14.00
N ILE A 272 -4.83 7.33 -13.29
CA ILE A 272 -3.60 7.93 -13.76
C ILE A 272 -2.50 6.87 -13.66
N ILE A 273 -1.73 6.67 -14.73
CA ILE A 273 -0.69 5.66 -14.78
C ILE A 273 0.62 6.22 -15.36
N SER A 274 1.74 5.61 -14.98
CA SER A 274 3.06 5.85 -15.59
C SER A 274 3.84 4.54 -15.71
N ASP A 275 4.63 4.42 -16.78
CA ASP A 275 5.46 3.22 -17.03
C ASP A 275 6.84 3.28 -16.35
N GLY A 276 7.14 4.37 -15.66
CA GLY A 276 8.46 4.61 -15.06
C GLY A 276 9.58 4.85 -16.07
N LYS A 277 9.25 5.14 -17.33
CA LYS A 277 10.18 5.51 -18.41
C LYS A 277 9.84 6.89 -18.98
N GLY A 278 9.07 7.67 -18.23
CA GLY A 278 8.66 9.02 -18.60
C GLY A 278 7.32 9.13 -19.33
N ARG A 279 6.70 8.01 -19.75
CA ARG A 279 5.37 8.01 -20.36
C ARG A 279 4.30 7.94 -19.27
N TYR A 280 3.18 8.60 -19.49
CA TYR A 280 2.01 8.58 -18.60
C TYR A 280 0.72 8.70 -19.40
N ALA A 281 -0.34 8.17 -18.84
CA ALA A 281 -1.68 8.26 -19.40
C ALA A 281 -2.68 8.43 -18.26
N SER A 282 -3.79 9.11 -18.56
CA SER A 282 -4.91 9.25 -17.63
C SER A 282 -6.24 9.17 -18.37
N GLY A 283 -7.29 8.81 -17.65
CA GLY A 283 -8.64 8.73 -18.20
C GLY A 283 -9.66 8.51 -17.11
N GLU A 284 -10.92 8.59 -17.52
CA GLU A 284 -12.07 8.38 -16.65
C GLU A 284 -13.08 7.44 -17.31
N CYS A 285 -13.81 6.69 -16.49
CA CYS A 285 -14.91 5.84 -16.94
C CYS A 285 -16.05 5.84 -15.91
N ALA A 286 -17.17 5.21 -16.25
CA ALA A 286 -18.21 4.90 -15.29
C ALA A 286 -17.68 3.88 -14.25
N LYS A 287 -18.25 3.93 -13.04
CA LYS A 287 -17.99 2.93 -12.01
C LYS A 287 -18.26 1.52 -12.54
N GLY A 288 -17.39 0.57 -12.21
CA GLY A 288 -17.45 -0.82 -12.69
C GLY A 288 -16.69 -1.08 -14.00
N GLU A 289 -16.22 -0.04 -14.70
CA GLU A 289 -15.44 -0.19 -15.95
C GLU A 289 -13.93 0.03 -15.76
N HIS A 290 -13.48 0.10 -14.52
CA HIS A 290 -12.10 0.45 -14.13
C HIS A 290 -11.05 -0.51 -14.70
N ILE A 291 -11.35 -1.81 -14.84
CA ILE A 291 -10.45 -2.80 -15.44
C ILE A 291 -10.29 -2.55 -16.94
N ARG A 292 -11.39 -2.24 -17.66
CA ARG A 292 -11.34 -1.86 -19.09
C ARG A 292 -10.49 -0.60 -19.28
N LEU A 293 -10.71 0.41 -18.44
CA LEU A 293 -9.94 1.65 -18.47
C LEU A 293 -8.45 1.39 -18.27
N ALA A 294 -8.07 0.53 -17.31
CA ALA A 294 -6.67 0.15 -17.09
C ALA A 294 -6.03 -0.42 -18.37
N GLY A 295 -6.73 -1.35 -19.05
CA GLY A 295 -6.27 -1.92 -20.31
C GLY A 295 -6.14 -0.90 -21.46
N GLU A 296 -7.07 0.06 -21.56
CA GLU A 296 -7.02 1.13 -22.56
C GLU A 296 -5.86 2.10 -22.32
N LEU A 297 -5.60 2.46 -21.06
CA LEU A 297 -4.53 3.39 -20.71
C LEU A 297 -3.15 2.75 -20.88
N VAL A 298 -2.97 1.49 -20.53
CA VAL A 298 -1.69 0.77 -20.72
C VAL A 298 -1.32 0.71 -22.20
N LYS A 299 -2.28 0.55 -23.13
CA LYS A 299 -2.02 0.60 -24.58
C LYS A 299 -1.57 1.97 -25.09
N LYS A 300 -1.79 3.03 -24.33
CA LYS A 300 -1.36 4.41 -24.68
C LYS A 300 0.05 4.75 -24.15
N LEU A 301 0.60 3.91 -23.29
CA LEU A 301 1.99 4.00 -22.84
C LEU A 301 2.95 3.35 -23.84
#